data_880a3983db0969ebd21e72330bbb7547
#
_entry.id   880a3983db0969ebd21e72330bbb7547
#
_cell.length_a   1.000
_cell.length_b   1.000
_cell.length_c   1.000
_cell.angle_alpha   90.00
_cell.angle_beta   90.00
_cell.angle_gamma   90.00
#
_symmetry.space_group_name_H-M   'P 1'
#
loop_
_entity.id
_entity.type
_entity.pdbx_description
1 polymer ?
#
loop_
_entity_poly.entity_id
_entity_poly.type
_entity_poly.pdbx_seq_one_letter_code
_entity_poly.pdbx_strand_id
1 'polypeptide(L)'
;MIQKLIPELNKGIFPKDYETRNGLEITYKGRDYQVELRRISLEGFSESERMLQIPKEKEYFIALYMRDVTELNSYIRENEDQRLIAGLIYIDNYDEVMESVEEVRQSLLVALIDRKINKYINDVDGIVKKLENDKYFFVVKKESYRKFEADKFSLLEEVKQVNIGNARSATLSIGLGLNTATYALSYNYARMAIDLALARGGDQAVIKTCNGITYSGGKNEQTA
;
A
#
# COMPACT_ATOMS: atom_id res chain seq x y z
N MET A 1 -33.03 3.83 20.01
CA MET A 1 -33.37 2.77 19.04
C MET A 1 -32.38 2.70 17.90
N ILE A 2 -31.96 3.84 17.31
CA ILE A 2 -30.99 3.89 16.19
C ILE A 2 -29.60 3.31 16.54
N GLN A 3 -29.12 3.51 17.75
CA GLN A 3 -27.84 2.93 18.26
C GLN A 3 -27.82 1.39 18.31
N LYS A 4 -28.98 0.73 18.32
CA LYS A 4 -29.05 -0.73 18.22
C LYS A 4 -28.91 -1.23 16.78
N LEU A 5 -29.18 -0.36 15.81
CA LEU A 5 -29.09 -0.64 14.37
C LEU A 5 -27.74 -0.23 13.80
N ILE A 6 -27.22 0.89 14.28
CA ILE A 6 -25.95 1.50 13.82
C ILE A 6 -25.19 1.94 15.07
N PRO A 7 -24.34 1.07 15.65
CA PRO A 7 -23.61 1.34 16.89
C PRO A 7 -22.70 2.57 16.81
N GLU A 8 -22.20 2.88 15.62
CA GLU A 8 -21.35 4.05 15.34
C GLU A 8 -22.09 5.36 15.60
N LEU A 9 -23.42 5.40 15.48
CA LEU A 9 -24.25 6.57 15.79
C LEU A 9 -24.58 6.64 17.29
N ASN A 10 -23.53 6.82 18.11
CA ASN A 10 -23.70 6.97 19.55
C ASN A 10 -24.06 8.42 19.97
N LYS A 11 -24.52 8.61 21.23
CA LYS A 11 -24.97 9.92 21.73
C LYS A 11 -23.90 11.02 21.68
N GLY A 12 -22.61 10.67 21.69
CA GLY A 12 -21.50 11.62 21.64
C GLY A 12 -21.29 12.24 20.26
N ILE A 13 -21.83 11.64 19.21
CA ILE A 13 -21.70 12.10 17.83
C ILE A 13 -22.81 13.10 17.47
N PHE A 14 -23.92 13.12 18.18
CA PHE A 14 -25.03 14.02 17.88
C PHE A 14 -24.67 15.47 18.16
N PRO A 15 -24.99 16.40 17.23
CA PRO A 15 -24.74 17.81 17.41
C PRO A 15 -25.50 18.35 18.62
N LYS A 16 -24.83 19.11 19.48
CA LYS A 16 -25.42 19.66 20.72
C LYS A 16 -26.22 20.94 20.45
N ASP A 17 -25.81 21.71 19.45
CA ASP A 17 -26.43 22.96 19.03
C ASP A 17 -26.83 22.90 17.56
N TYR A 18 -27.24 24.01 16.94
CA TYR A 18 -27.62 24.09 15.51
C TYR A 18 -26.51 23.77 14.53
N GLU A 19 -25.46 23.11 14.99
CA GLU A 19 -24.32 22.66 14.18
C GLU A 19 -24.69 21.50 13.27
N THR A 20 -24.14 21.52 12.07
CA THR A 20 -24.14 20.37 11.16
C THR A 20 -22.84 19.60 11.36
N ARG A 21 -22.92 18.31 11.69
CA ARG A 21 -21.76 17.42 11.64
C ARG A 21 -21.73 16.69 10.32
N ASN A 22 -20.70 16.98 9.54
CA ASN A 22 -20.44 16.37 8.23
C ASN A 22 -19.26 15.41 8.33
N GLY A 23 -19.16 14.46 7.38
CA GLY A 23 -17.98 13.64 7.16
C GLY A 23 -17.86 12.42 8.08
N LEU A 24 -18.94 12.00 8.72
CA LEU A 24 -18.97 10.70 9.40
C LEU A 24 -19.14 9.61 8.34
N GLU A 25 -18.22 8.64 8.34
CA GLU A 25 -18.31 7.44 7.50
C GLU A 25 -18.72 6.26 8.36
N ILE A 26 -19.67 5.48 7.90
CA ILE A 26 -20.13 4.26 8.57
C ILE A 26 -20.32 3.14 7.56
N THR A 27 -20.07 1.90 7.99
CA THR A 27 -20.40 0.70 7.21
C THR A 27 -21.61 0.01 7.83
N TYR A 28 -22.70 -0.09 7.07
CA TYR A 28 -23.93 -0.76 7.53
C TYR A 28 -24.40 -1.78 6.51
N LYS A 29 -24.60 -3.02 6.95
CA LYS A 29 -25.01 -4.16 6.10
C LYS A 29 -24.15 -4.35 4.84
N GLY A 30 -22.84 -4.14 4.96
CA GLY A 30 -21.88 -4.31 3.87
C GLY A 30 -21.87 -3.16 2.85
N ARG A 31 -22.50 -2.03 3.17
CA ARG A 31 -22.49 -0.80 2.38
C ARG A 31 -21.85 0.34 3.16
N ASP A 32 -21.12 1.18 2.48
CA ASP A 32 -20.47 2.35 3.04
C ASP A 32 -21.38 3.57 2.88
N TYR A 33 -21.58 4.32 3.95
CA TYR A 33 -22.41 5.52 3.95
C TYR A 33 -21.63 6.71 4.48
N GLN A 34 -21.73 7.82 3.76
CA GLN A 34 -21.38 9.13 4.28
C GLN A 34 -22.60 9.71 5.00
N VAL A 35 -22.42 10.10 6.26
CA VAL A 35 -23.50 10.53 7.14
C VAL A 35 -23.34 11.99 7.51
N GLU A 36 -24.42 12.73 7.34
CA GLU A 36 -24.59 14.09 7.85
C GLU A 36 -25.67 14.10 8.92
N LEU A 37 -25.34 14.70 10.07
CA LEU A 37 -26.26 14.89 11.18
C LEU A 37 -26.56 16.38 11.33
N ARG A 38 -27.85 16.74 11.31
CA ARG A 38 -28.32 18.11 11.49
C ARG A 38 -29.36 18.18 12.61
N ARG A 39 -29.14 19.04 13.59
CA ARG A 39 -30.15 19.36 14.60
C ARG A 39 -31.12 20.39 14.03
N ILE A 40 -32.41 20.10 14.08
CA ILE A 40 -33.48 20.98 13.62
C ILE A 40 -34.36 21.35 14.82
N SER A 41 -34.46 22.67 15.10
CA SER A 41 -35.38 23.16 16.13
C SER A 41 -36.84 23.01 15.69
N LEU A 42 -37.68 22.74 16.65
CA LEU A 42 -39.13 22.71 16.45
C LEU A 42 -39.82 24.01 16.89
N GLU A 43 -39.04 25.01 17.33
CA GLU A 43 -39.55 26.34 17.66
C GLU A 43 -40.13 26.99 16.38
N GLY A 44 -41.36 27.49 16.48
CA GLY A 44 -42.06 28.17 15.37
C GLY A 44 -42.87 27.28 14.43
N PHE A 45 -42.84 25.94 14.59
CA PHE A 45 -43.73 25.08 13.82
C PHE A 45 -45.12 25.00 14.48
N SER A 46 -46.15 25.44 13.70
CA SER A 46 -47.57 25.30 14.14
C SER A 46 -47.97 23.82 14.20
N GLU A 47 -49.00 23.49 15.03
CA GLU A 47 -49.50 22.12 15.13
C GLU A 47 -50.05 21.61 13.76
N SER A 48 -50.54 22.50 12.90
CA SER A 48 -51.06 22.17 11.58
C SER A 48 -49.97 21.85 10.54
N GLU A 49 -48.73 22.28 10.76
CA GLU A 49 -47.60 22.02 9.87
C GLU A 49 -46.81 20.76 10.27
N ARG A 50 -47.14 20.16 11.41
CA ARG A 50 -46.51 18.93 11.89
C ARG A 50 -47.09 17.71 11.19
N MET A 51 -46.58 17.34 10.07
CA MET A 51 -46.89 16.06 9.39
C MET A 51 -46.51 14.82 10.20
N LEU A 52 -45.65 14.99 11.20
CA LEU A 52 -45.18 13.91 12.09
C LEU A 52 -45.83 14.06 13.48
N GLN A 53 -46.34 12.97 14.06
CA GLN A 53 -46.77 12.94 15.44
C GLN A 53 -45.59 13.04 16.39
N ILE A 54 -45.10 14.26 16.61
CA ILE A 54 -43.96 14.52 17.49
C ILE A 54 -44.52 14.79 18.90
N PRO A 55 -43.97 14.12 19.93
CA PRO A 55 -44.36 14.42 21.31
C PRO A 55 -44.15 15.89 21.63
N LYS A 56 -45.12 16.54 22.28
CA LYS A 56 -45.12 17.99 22.63
C LYS A 56 -43.90 18.41 23.48
N GLU A 57 -43.24 17.47 24.15
CA GLU A 57 -42.08 17.66 25.02
C GLU A 57 -40.73 17.74 24.27
N LYS A 58 -40.72 17.59 22.96
CA LYS A 58 -39.50 17.60 22.15
C LYS A 58 -39.28 18.98 21.55
N GLU A 59 -38.14 19.59 21.87
CA GLU A 59 -37.70 20.89 21.38
C GLU A 59 -37.00 20.81 20.01
N TYR A 60 -36.49 19.63 19.66
CA TYR A 60 -35.73 19.40 18.44
C TYR A 60 -35.84 17.96 17.97
N PHE A 61 -35.49 17.74 16.72
CA PHE A 61 -35.13 16.42 16.19
C PHE A 61 -33.77 16.46 15.49
N ILE A 62 -33.20 15.30 15.27
CA ILE A 62 -31.96 15.15 14.49
C ILE A 62 -32.32 14.53 13.15
N ALA A 63 -32.09 15.29 12.08
CA ALA A 63 -32.14 14.78 10.73
C ALA A 63 -30.85 14.01 10.45
N LEU A 64 -31.01 12.80 9.96
CA LEU A 64 -29.93 11.92 9.53
C LEU A 64 -29.99 11.81 8.02
N TYR A 65 -28.98 12.34 7.33
CA TYR A 65 -28.82 12.17 5.88
C TYR A 65 -27.77 11.09 5.68
N MET A 66 -28.13 10.06 4.97
CA MET A 66 -27.23 8.96 4.60
C MET A 66 -27.08 8.92 3.10
N ARG A 67 -25.86 9.10 2.62
CA ARG A 67 -25.52 8.94 1.21
C ARG A 67 -24.76 7.64 1.06
N ASP A 68 -25.26 6.72 0.24
CA ASP A 68 -24.54 5.51 -0.13
C ASP A 68 -23.33 5.90 -0.98
N VAL A 69 -22.15 5.59 -0.48
CA VAL A 69 -20.85 5.85 -1.13
C VAL A 69 -20.08 4.56 -1.39
N THR A 70 -20.74 3.41 -1.31
CA THR A 70 -20.13 2.09 -1.48
C THR A 70 -19.39 1.97 -2.81
N GLU A 71 -20.07 2.34 -3.89
CA GLU A 71 -19.50 2.29 -5.23
C GLU A 71 -18.34 3.28 -5.40
N LEU A 72 -18.51 4.51 -4.90
CA LEU A 72 -17.44 5.52 -4.90
C LEU A 72 -16.21 5.01 -4.14
N ASN A 73 -16.40 4.47 -2.94
CA ASN A 73 -15.30 3.94 -2.14
C ASN A 73 -14.64 2.72 -2.80
N SER A 74 -15.41 1.88 -3.51
CA SER A 74 -14.82 0.77 -4.27
C SER A 74 -13.93 1.26 -5.40
N TYR A 75 -14.36 2.25 -6.16
CA TYR A 75 -13.54 2.88 -7.21
C TYR A 75 -12.29 3.58 -6.68
N ILE A 76 -12.41 4.26 -5.53
CA ILE A 76 -11.24 4.88 -4.89
C ILE A 76 -10.22 3.80 -4.49
N ARG A 77 -10.66 2.70 -3.87
CA ARG A 77 -9.78 1.58 -3.50
C ARG A 77 -9.14 0.94 -4.73
N GLU A 78 -9.94 0.66 -5.75
CA GLU A 78 -9.44 0.09 -7.01
C GLU A 78 -8.41 1.01 -7.67
N ASN A 79 -8.68 2.31 -7.74
CA ASN A 79 -7.75 3.29 -8.29
C ASN A 79 -6.43 3.32 -7.50
N GLU A 80 -6.49 3.27 -6.18
CA GLU A 80 -5.30 3.21 -5.32
C GLU A 80 -4.52 1.90 -5.50
N ASP A 81 -5.19 0.77 -5.62
CA ASP A 81 -4.57 -0.55 -5.80
C ASP A 81 -3.93 -0.69 -7.21
N GLN A 82 -4.51 -0.04 -8.22
CA GLN A 82 -3.99 0.01 -9.59
C GLN A 82 -2.83 1.00 -9.79
N ARG A 83 -2.55 1.86 -8.82
CA ARG A 83 -1.42 2.81 -8.93
C ARG A 83 -0.12 2.06 -9.10
N LEU A 84 0.71 2.57 -10.03
CA LEU A 84 2.03 2.03 -10.26
C LEU A 84 3.02 2.51 -9.18
N ILE A 85 3.86 1.60 -8.74
CA ILE A 85 4.98 1.86 -7.84
C ILE A 85 6.29 1.51 -8.53
N ALA A 86 7.31 2.29 -8.26
CA ALA A 86 8.65 2.07 -8.78
C ALA A 86 9.48 1.24 -7.80
N GLY A 87 10.30 0.35 -8.36
CA GLY A 87 11.29 -0.40 -7.62
C GLY A 87 12.61 -0.53 -8.36
N LEU A 88 13.65 -0.80 -7.60
CA LEU A 88 14.99 -1.07 -8.08
C LEU A 88 15.47 -2.42 -7.53
N ILE A 89 16.22 -3.16 -8.33
CA ILE A 89 16.92 -4.37 -7.91
C ILE A 89 18.37 -4.22 -8.31
N TYR A 90 19.28 -4.39 -7.34
CA TYR A 90 20.72 -4.40 -7.60
C TYR A 90 21.30 -5.74 -7.20
N ILE A 91 22.26 -6.25 -8.00
CA ILE A 91 23.08 -7.40 -7.63
C ILE A 91 24.25 -6.82 -6.82
N ASP A 92 24.27 -7.07 -5.50
CA ASP A 92 25.18 -6.40 -4.56
C ASP A 92 26.65 -6.68 -4.83
N ASN A 93 26.95 -7.94 -5.17
CA ASN A 93 28.31 -8.47 -5.33
C ASN A 93 28.59 -8.95 -6.76
N TYR A 94 28.09 -8.21 -7.77
CA TYR A 94 28.14 -8.62 -9.17
C TYR A 94 29.55 -8.97 -9.65
N ASP A 95 30.53 -8.08 -9.48
CA ASP A 95 31.89 -8.25 -9.95
C ASP A 95 32.57 -9.45 -9.27
N GLU A 96 32.39 -9.57 -7.94
CA GLU A 96 32.96 -10.69 -7.16
C GLU A 96 32.41 -12.06 -7.59
N VAL A 97 31.13 -12.10 -7.93
CA VAL A 97 30.48 -13.32 -8.41
C VAL A 97 30.97 -13.67 -9.81
N MET A 98 31.10 -12.65 -10.70
CA MET A 98 31.61 -12.84 -12.05
C MET A 98 33.07 -13.35 -12.03
N GLU A 99 33.93 -12.78 -11.19
CA GLU A 99 35.32 -13.23 -11.04
C GLU A 99 35.42 -14.66 -10.49
N SER A 100 34.42 -15.12 -9.75
CA SER A 100 34.38 -16.47 -9.16
C SER A 100 33.99 -17.57 -10.16
N VAL A 101 33.61 -17.22 -11.38
CA VAL A 101 33.12 -18.12 -12.42
C VAL A 101 34.03 -18.09 -13.65
N GLU A 102 34.22 -19.23 -14.28
CA GLU A 102 34.93 -19.31 -15.58
C GLU A 102 34.24 -18.39 -16.60
N GLU A 103 35.04 -17.66 -17.39
CA GLU A 103 34.56 -16.67 -18.37
C GLU A 103 33.45 -17.21 -19.31
N VAL A 104 33.59 -18.45 -19.73
CA VAL A 104 32.61 -19.13 -20.61
C VAL A 104 31.24 -19.29 -19.94
N ARG A 105 31.18 -19.34 -18.60
CA ARG A 105 29.96 -19.55 -17.81
C ARG A 105 29.36 -18.24 -17.30
N GLN A 106 30.10 -17.13 -17.32
CA GLN A 106 29.61 -15.84 -16.81
C GLN A 106 28.30 -15.41 -17.47
N SER A 107 28.24 -15.52 -18.81
CA SER A 107 27.02 -15.19 -19.55
C SER A 107 25.83 -16.06 -19.17
N LEU A 108 26.06 -17.33 -18.86
CA LEU A 108 25.00 -18.25 -18.40
C LEU A 108 24.51 -17.86 -17.02
N LEU A 109 25.41 -17.49 -16.10
CA LEU A 109 25.05 -17.04 -14.76
C LEU A 109 24.15 -15.80 -14.80
N VAL A 110 24.57 -14.79 -15.58
CA VAL A 110 23.79 -13.58 -15.81
C VAL A 110 22.41 -13.91 -16.36
N ALA A 111 22.34 -14.78 -17.39
CA ALA A 111 21.06 -15.16 -17.99
C ALA A 111 20.13 -15.88 -17.02
N LEU A 112 20.66 -16.69 -16.09
CA LEU A 112 19.86 -17.37 -15.06
C LEU A 112 19.33 -16.38 -14.01
N ILE A 113 20.15 -15.42 -13.59
CA ILE A 113 19.73 -14.36 -12.67
C ILE A 113 18.66 -13.48 -13.35
N ASP A 114 18.92 -13.02 -14.58
CA ASP A 114 17.99 -12.25 -15.39
C ASP A 114 16.63 -12.95 -15.51
N ARG A 115 16.65 -14.24 -15.79
CA ARG A 115 15.43 -15.07 -15.90
C ARG A 115 14.64 -15.08 -14.59
N LYS A 116 15.30 -15.22 -13.44
CA LYS A 116 14.61 -15.21 -12.15
C LYS A 116 13.99 -13.87 -11.83
N ILE A 117 14.73 -12.77 -12.03
CA ILE A 117 14.24 -11.40 -11.83
C ILE A 117 13.03 -11.13 -12.73
N ASN A 118 13.17 -11.42 -14.04
CA ASN A 118 12.08 -11.21 -15.00
C ASN A 118 10.85 -12.06 -14.64
N LYS A 119 11.03 -13.33 -14.29
CA LYS A 119 9.92 -14.18 -13.88
C LYS A 119 9.20 -13.62 -12.65
N TYR A 120 9.94 -13.28 -11.60
CA TYR A 120 9.38 -12.77 -10.35
C TYR A 120 8.53 -11.52 -10.54
N ILE A 121 8.99 -10.57 -11.35
CA ILE A 121 8.26 -9.34 -11.66
C ILE A 121 7.08 -9.59 -12.61
N ASN A 122 7.25 -10.46 -13.62
CA ASN A 122 6.18 -10.79 -14.55
C ASN A 122 5.04 -11.60 -13.88
N ASP A 123 5.33 -12.42 -12.88
CA ASP A 123 4.33 -13.22 -12.14
C ASP A 123 3.32 -12.31 -11.36
N VAL A 124 3.63 -11.03 -11.21
CA VAL A 124 2.76 -10.01 -10.61
C VAL A 124 2.28 -8.94 -11.61
N ASP A 125 2.32 -9.24 -12.91
CA ASP A 125 1.93 -8.30 -13.98
C ASP A 125 2.77 -7.01 -13.95
N GLY A 126 4.06 -7.13 -13.63
CA GLY A 126 5.01 -6.03 -13.58
C GLY A 126 5.86 -5.92 -14.85
N ILE A 127 6.51 -4.78 -14.99
CA ILE A 127 7.47 -4.51 -16.06
C ILE A 127 8.84 -4.36 -15.42
N VAL A 128 9.85 -5.05 -15.93
CA VAL A 128 11.23 -4.90 -15.49
C VAL A 128 12.14 -4.56 -16.68
N LYS A 129 13.09 -3.68 -16.45
CA LYS A 129 14.09 -3.28 -17.42
C LYS A 129 15.48 -3.32 -16.79
N LYS A 130 16.41 -4.01 -17.42
CA LYS A 130 17.80 -3.97 -17.07
C LYS A 130 18.37 -2.61 -17.48
N LEU A 131 18.97 -1.89 -16.56
CA LEU A 131 19.60 -0.58 -16.79
C LEU A 131 21.11 -0.72 -17.02
N GLU A 132 21.75 -1.50 -16.17
CA GLU A 132 23.19 -1.80 -16.17
C GLU A 132 23.37 -3.31 -15.98
N ASN A 133 24.59 -3.81 -15.96
CA ASN A 133 24.84 -5.23 -15.81
C ASN A 133 24.30 -5.81 -14.51
N ASP A 134 24.30 -5.02 -13.44
CA ASP A 134 23.94 -5.34 -12.08
C ASP A 134 22.66 -4.65 -11.60
N LYS A 135 22.04 -3.76 -12.42
CA LYS A 135 20.93 -2.90 -11.98
C LYS A 135 19.69 -3.05 -12.84
N TYR A 136 18.56 -3.19 -12.17
CA TYR A 136 17.24 -3.30 -12.80
C TYR A 136 16.30 -2.28 -12.21
N PHE A 137 15.48 -1.71 -13.08
CA PHE A 137 14.32 -0.91 -12.74
C PHE A 137 13.08 -1.73 -13.02
N PHE A 138 12.08 -1.67 -12.12
CA PHE A 138 10.81 -2.28 -12.36
C PHE A 138 9.65 -1.42 -11.91
N VAL A 139 8.48 -1.71 -12.47
CA VAL A 139 7.22 -1.07 -12.12
C VAL A 139 6.18 -2.15 -11.95
N VAL A 140 5.43 -2.08 -10.86
CA VAL A 140 4.33 -2.98 -10.54
C VAL A 140 3.14 -2.19 -10.01
N LYS A 141 1.94 -2.79 -10.00
CA LYS A 141 0.79 -2.21 -9.31
C LYS A 141 1.00 -2.24 -7.80
N LYS A 142 0.43 -1.27 -7.10
CA LYS A 142 0.51 -1.21 -5.63
C LYS A 142 -0.06 -2.47 -4.96
N GLU A 143 -1.11 -3.07 -5.52
CA GLU A 143 -1.65 -4.34 -5.03
C GLU A 143 -0.64 -5.49 -5.06
N SER A 144 0.30 -5.48 -6.02
CA SER A 144 1.34 -6.50 -6.16
C SER A 144 2.32 -6.50 -4.99
N TYR A 145 2.49 -5.37 -4.30
CA TYR A 145 3.32 -5.28 -3.10
C TYR A 145 2.88 -6.26 -2.02
N ARG A 146 1.58 -6.51 -1.88
CA ARG A 146 1.06 -7.48 -0.90
C ARG A 146 1.58 -8.90 -1.15
N LYS A 147 1.83 -9.27 -2.41
CA LYS A 147 2.41 -10.58 -2.77
C LYS A 147 3.88 -10.63 -2.38
N PHE A 148 4.64 -9.56 -2.65
CA PHE A 148 6.05 -9.47 -2.25
C PHE A 148 6.23 -9.52 -0.74
N GLU A 149 5.33 -8.87 0.01
CA GLU A 149 5.34 -8.92 1.47
C GLU A 149 4.99 -10.31 2.00
N ALA A 150 3.98 -10.96 1.42
CA ALA A 150 3.52 -12.28 1.82
C ALA A 150 4.59 -13.37 1.57
N ASP A 151 5.33 -13.28 0.47
CA ASP A 151 6.42 -14.22 0.14
C ASP A 151 7.78 -13.80 0.71
N LYS A 152 7.80 -12.68 1.48
CA LYS A 152 9.02 -12.12 2.10
C LYS A 152 10.13 -11.84 1.10
N PHE A 153 9.76 -11.39 -0.10
CA PHE A 153 10.70 -11.13 -1.20
C PHE A 153 11.54 -12.37 -1.54
N SER A 154 10.87 -13.49 -1.83
CA SER A 154 11.49 -14.81 -2.10
C SER A 154 12.57 -14.76 -3.18
N LEU A 155 12.54 -13.77 -4.06
CA LEU A 155 13.56 -13.54 -5.08
C LEU A 155 14.98 -13.44 -4.48
N LEU A 156 15.13 -12.86 -3.27
CA LEU A 156 16.43 -12.77 -2.61
C LEU A 156 17.06 -14.15 -2.42
N GLU A 157 16.29 -15.11 -1.92
CA GLU A 157 16.74 -16.47 -1.71
C GLU A 157 16.86 -17.26 -3.00
N GLU A 158 15.94 -17.04 -3.95
CA GLU A 158 15.97 -17.72 -5.23
C GLU A 158 17.23 -17.40 -6.04
N VAL A 159 17.73 -16.17 -5.98
CA VAL A 159 18.95 -15.77 -6.69
C VAL A 159 20.19 -16.36 -6.00
N LYS A 160 20.24 -16.41 -4.67
CA LYS A 160 21.33 -17.05 -3.94
C LYS A 160 21.51 -18.53 -4.30
N GLN A 161 20.42 -19.20 -4.65
CA GLN A 161 20.43 -20.63 -5.05
C GLN A 161 20.95 -20.84 -6.47
N VAL A 162 21.17 -19.78 -7.26
CA VAL A 162 21.74 -19.94 -8.61
C VAL A 162 23.21 -20.34 -8.48
N ASN A 163 23.50 -21.59 -8.83
CA ASN A 163 24.85 -22.15 -8.80
C ASN A 163 25.16 -22.91 -10.09
N ILE A 164 26.20 -22.47 -10.75
CA ILE A 164 26.75 -23.11 -11.96
C ILE A 164 28.24 -23.41 -11.81
N GLY A 165 28.70 -23.53 -10.55
CA GLY A 165 30.12 -23.66 -10.20
C GLY A 165 30.74 -22.35 -9.70
N ASN A 166 29.93 -21.32 -9.42
CA ASN A 166 30.38 -20.10 -8.77
C ASN A 166 30.76 -20.35 -7.30
N ALA A 167 31.92 -19.86 -6.89
CA ALA A 167 32.41 -19.99 -5.52
C ALA A 167 31.66 -19.08 -4.53
N ARG A 168 31.02 -18.03 -5.03
CA ARG A 168 30.21 -17.07 -4.26
C ARG A 168 28.78 -17.01 -4.78
N SER A 169 27.80 -17.03 -3.89
CA SER A 169 26.40 -16.81 -4.25
C SER A 169 26.15 -15.35 -4.60
N ALA A 170 25.33 -15.10 -5.62
CA ALA A 170 24.87 -13.75 -5.91
C ALA A 170 23.84 -13.32 -4.84
N THR A 171 23.94 -12.07 -4.39
CA THR A 171 22.98 -11.45 -3.48
C THR A 171 22.30 -10.27 -4.15
N LEU A 172 21.08 -9.98 -3.76
CA LEU A 172 20.28 -8.87 -4.28
C LEU A 172 19.88 -7.90 -3.19
N SER A 173 19.85 -6.63 -3.54
CA SER A 173 19.11 -5.61 -2.81
C SER A 173 17.91 -5.15 -3.61
N ILE A 174 16.77 -4.98 -2.95
CA ILE A 174 15.51 -4.51 -3.55
C ILE A 174 15.09 -3.23 -2.84
N GLY A 175 14.85 -2.16 -3.60
CA GLY A 175 14.33 -0.89 -3.09
C GLY A 175 12.97 -0.57 -3.67
N LEU A 176 11.98 -0.24 -2.83
CA LEU A 176 10.62 0.12 -3.24
C LEU A 176 10.20 1.48 -2.68
N GLY A 177 9.50 2.26 -3.49
CA GLY A 177 8.88 3.53 -3.09
C GLY A 177 7.36 3.45 -3.09
N LEU A 178 6.73 3.48 -1.90
CA LEU A 178 5.29 3.36 -1.74
C LEU A 178 4.65 4.64 -1.17
N ASN A 179 3.32 4.71 -1.35
CA ASN A 179 2.46 5.76 -0.78
C ASN A 179 2.96 7.18 -1.11
N THR A 180 3.28 7.41 -2.37
CA THR A 180 3.80 8.68 -2.89
C THR A 180 2.76 9.42 -3.71
N ALA A 181 2.82 10.75 -3.73
CA ALA A 181 1.91 11.57 -4.52
C ALA A 181 2.19 11.49 -6.04
N THR A 182 3.42 11.22 -6.44
CA THR A 182 3.85 11.18 -7.84
C THR A 182 4.74 9.98 -8.13
N TYR A 183 4.79 9.55 -9.40
CA TYR A 183 5.69 8.48 -9.83
C TYR A 183 7.18 8.85 -9.69
N ALA A 184 7.53 10.10 -9.93
CA ALA A 184 8.88 10.60 -9.71
C ALA A 184 9.31 10.46 -8.24
N LEU A 185 8.41 10.76 -7.30
CA LEU A 185 8.67 10.59 -5.88
C LEU A 185 8.77 9.10 -5.51
N SER A 186 7.95 8.23 -6.12
CA SER A 186 8.06 6.78 -5.94
C SER A 186 9.44 6.28 -6.36
N TYR A 187 9.94 6.71 -7.51
CA TYR A 187 11.30 6.38 -7.97
C TYR A 187 12.38 6.90 -7.02
N ASN A 188 12.26 8.16 -6.56
CA ASN A 188 13.21 8.72 -5.59
C ASN A 188 13.23 7.94 -4.27
N TYR A 189 12.05 7.50 -3.80
CA TYR A 189 11.97 6.66 -2.61
C TYR A 189 12.58 5.27 -2.85
N ALA A 190 12.39 4.67 -4.03
CA ALA A 190 13.06 3.41 -4.39
C ALA A 190 14.58 3.55 -4.39
N ARG A 191 15.14 4.68 -4.90
CA ARG A 191 16.57 4.99 -4.83
C ARG A 191 17.07 5.10 -3.40
N MET A 192 16.38 5.87 -2.57
CA MET A 192 16.74 5.98 -1.14
C MET A 192 16.69 4.62 -0.44
N ALA A 193 15.71 3.79 -0.79
CA ALA A 193 15.55 2.46 -0.22
C ALA A 193 16.71 1.53 -0.62
N ILE A 194 17.14 1.57 -1.90
CA ILE A 194 18.26 0.75 -2.36
C ILE A 194 19.57 1.19 -1.70
N ASP A 195 19.80 2.51 -1.57
CA ASP A 195 20.99 3.05 -0.89
C ASP A 195 21.06 2.58 0.57
N LEU A 196 19.90 2.54 1.24
CA LEU A 196 19.79 2.03 2.63
C LEU A 196 20.04 0.52 2.70
N ALA A 197 19.56 -0.26 1.73
CA ALA A 197 19.82 -1.68 1.65
C ALA A 197 21.33 -1.96 1.53
N LEU A 198 21.99 -1.29 0.61
CA LEU A 198 23.44 -1.41 0.39
C LEU A 198 24.26 -0.95 1.59
N ALA A 199 23.89 0.17 2.23
CA ALA A 199 24.55 0.67 3.43
C ALA A 199 24.51 -0.29 4.61
N ARG A 200 23.53 -1.22 4.63
CA ARG A 200 23.38 -2.27 5.67
C ARG A 200 24.02 -3.61 5.28
N GLY A 201 24.72 -3.64 4.16
CA GLY A 201 25.44 -4.82 3.68
C GLY A 201 24.71 -5.60 2.59
N GLY A 202 23.62 -5.06 2.05
CA GLY A 202 22.87 -5.69 0.96
C GLY A 202 21.98 -6.86 1.42
N ASP A 203 21.60 -7.72 0.46
CA ASP A 203 20.88 -8.97 0.68
C ASP A 203 19.52 -8.77 1.39
N GLN A 204 18.80 -7.73 1.06
CA GLN A 204 17.54 -7.36 1.70
C GLN A 204 16.64 -6.51 0.79
N ALA A 205 15.35 -6.50 1.11
CA ALA A 205 14.41 -5.56 0.54
C ALA A 205 14.13 -4.43 1.53
N VAL A 206 14.13 -3.20 1.03
CA VAL A 206 13.82 -1.99 1.78
C VAL A 206 12.67 -1.27 1.11
N ILE A 207 11.69 -0.92 1.90
CA ILE A 207 10.49 -0.22 1.45
C ILE A 207 10.45 1.14 2.11
N LYS A 208 10.46 2.22 1.32
CA LYS A 208 10.32 3.58 1.81
C LYS A 208 8.94 4.11 1.51
N THR A 209 8.30 4.64 2.55
CA THR A 209 7.03 5.37 2.47
C THR A 209 7.19 6.79 2.99
N CYS A 210 6.15 7.61 2.89
CA CYS A 210 6.12 8.93 3.54
C CYS A 210 6.18 8.84 5.08
N ASN A 211 5.74 7.72 5.66
CA ASN A 211 5.63 7.53 7.11
C ASN A 211 6.84 6.83 7.74
N GLY A 212 7.72 6.20 6.91
CA GLY A 212 8.86 5.46 7.45
C GLY A 212 9.51 4.52 6.46
N ILE A 213 10.33 3.64 7.00
CA ILE A 213 11.11 2.66 6.26
C ILE A 213 10.86 1.28 6.89
N THR A 214 10.62 0.29 6.04
CA THR A 214 10.46 -1.10 6.45
C THR A 214 11.55 -1.94 5.79
N TYR A 215 12.09 -2.91 6.52
CA TYR A 215 13.11 -3.83 6.05
C TYR A 215 12.54 -5.25 6.00
N SER A 216 12.89 -6.02 4.97
CA SER A 216 12.52 -7.43 4.84
C SER A 216 13.72 -8.23 4.31
N GLY A 217 14.01 -9.38 4.92
CA GLY A 217 15.22 -10.16 4.63
C GLY A 217 16.48 -9.55 5.27
N GLY A 218 17.63 -10.15 4.99
CA GLY A 218 18.91 -9.76 5.59
C GLY A 218 19.17 -10.40 6.95
N LYS A 219 20.43 -10.29 7.41
CA LYS A 219 20.90 -10.92 8.65
C LYS A 219 20.38 -10.26 9.94
N ASN A 220 19.71 -9.12 9.85
CA ASN A 220 19.16 -8.36 10.98
C ASN A 220 17.72 -7.93 10.69
N GLU A 221 16.74 -8.76 11.03
CA GLU A 221 15.34 -8.32 11.17
C GLU A 221 15.24 -7.40 12.41
N GLN A 222 15.47 -6.11 12.23
CA GLN A 222 15.12 -5.10 13.23
C GLN A 222 14.15 -4.11 12.59
N THR A 223 12.89 -4.23 13.00
CA THR A 223 11.89 -3.14 12.88
C THR A 223 12.36 -1.98 13.77
N ALA A 224 12.56 -0.83 13.14
CA ALA A 224 12.72 0.44 13.83
C ALA A 224 11.39 1.17 13.85
#